data_b7b5e5761ff6b3087a9f7a57c339af9e
#
_entry.id   b7b5e5761ff6b3087a9f7a57c339af9e
#
_cell.length_a   1.000
_cell.length_b   1.000
_cell.length_c   1.000
_cell.angle_alpha   90.00
_cell.angle_beta   90.00
_cell.angle_gamma   90.00
#
_symmetry.space_group_name_H-M   'P 1'
#
loop_
_entity.id
_entity.type
_entity.pdbx_description
1 polymer ?
#
loop_
_entity_poly.entity_id
_entity_poly.type
_entity_poly.pdbx_seq_one_letter_code
_entity_poly.pdbx_strand_id
1 'polypeptide(L)'
;MINVPTELELSNLPPLYGTEQIETQEKIVHQKFFLGSWTWYVVEYSPEERLFFGFTESGLGPDCSEWGYFSFDDLLQVKAPLTPGGPAVLEADRDIHWEPRAVKDIPELAGRF
;
A
#
# COMPACT_ATOMS: atom_id res chain seq x y z
N MET A 1 5.19 12.71 0.32
CA MET A 1 5.03 11.61 -0.67
C MET A 1 5.26 12.12 -2.06
N ILE A 2 5.92 11.34 -2.86
CA ILE A 2 6.16 11.62 -4.28
C ILE A 2 5.05 10.94 -5.08
N ASN A 3 4.61 11.55 -6.18
CA ASN A 3 3.53 11.02 -7.03
C ASN A 3 2.24 10.75 -6.26
N VAL A 4 1.82 11.72 -5.48
CA VAL A 4 0.59 11.63 -4.67
C VAL A 4 -0.60 11.27 -5.55
N PRO A 5 -1.40 10.24 -5.22
CA PRO A 5 -2.59 9.92 -5.99
C PRO A 5 -3.62 11.05 -5.90
N THR A 6 -4.32 11.29 -7.00
CA THR A 6 -5.39 12.28 -7.03
C THR A 6 -6.66 11.71 -6.40
N GLU A 7 -7.58 12.61 -6.01
CA GLU A 7 -8.89 12.18 -5.49
C GLU A 7 -9.64 11.32 -6.51
N LEU A 8 -9.52 11.63 -7.80
CA LEU A 8 -10.17 10.82 -8.84
C LEU A 8 -9.59 9.40 -8.88
N GLU A 9 -8.28 9.27 -8.80
CA GLU A 9 -7.62 7.96 -8.75
C GLU A 9 -8.04 7.18 -7.50
N LEU A 10 -8.13 7.85 -6.35
CA LEU A 10 -8.56 7.21 -5.11
C LEU A 10 -10.05 6.83 -5.14
N SER A 11 -10.86 7.55 -5.90
CA SER A 11 -12.30 7.27 -6.01
C SER A 11 -12.61 5.95 -6.72
N ASN A 12 -11.63 5.40 -7.43
CA ASN A 12 -11.77 4.10 -8.10
C ASN A 12 -11.57 2.91 -7.15
N LEU A 13 -11.13 3.16 -5.92
CA LEU A 13 -10.92 2.12 -4.93
C LEU A 13 -12.25 1.74 -4.26
N PRO A 14 -12.46 0.44 -3.97
CA PRO A 14 -13.61 0.02 -3.17
C PRO A 14 -13.59 0.70 -1.79
N PRO A 15 -14.76 0.92 -1.17
CA PRO A 15 -14.80 1.43 0.20
C PRO A 15 -14.29 0.39 1.19
N LEU A 16 -13.99 0.82 2.42
CA LEU A 16 -13.61 -0.10 3.48
C LEU A 16 -14.71 -1.15 3.67
N TYR A 17 -14.29 -2.38 3.88
CA TYR A 17 -15.15 -3.57 4.01
C TYR A 17 -15.84 -3.97 2.71
N GLY A 18 -15.63 -3.22 1.63
CA GLY A 18 -16.28 -3.53 0.33
C GLY A 18 -15.79 -4.83 -0.30
N THR A 19 -14.63 -5.34 0.11
CA THR A 19 -14.06 -6.59 -0.43
C THR A 19 -14.06 -7.74 0.59
N GLU A 20 -14.82 -7.64 1.69
CA GLU A 20 -14.84 -8.67 2.73
C GLU A 20 -15.24 -10.05 2.22
N GLN A 21 -16.15 -10.10 1.24
CA GLN A 21 -16.64 -11.36 0.67
C GLN A 21 -15.70 -11.94 -0.38
N ILE A 22 -14.64 -11.21 -0.73
CA ILE A 22 -13.69 -11.64 -1.75
C ILE A 22 -12.52 -12.35 -1.04
N GLU A 23 -12.18 -13.55 -1.50
CA GLU A 23 -11.03 -14.27 -0.97
C GLU A 23 -9.76 -13.45 -1.17
N THR A 24 -8.82 -13.58 -0.24
CA THR A 24 -7.58 -12.79 -0.25
C THR A 24 -6.85 -12.88 -1.59
N GLN A 25 -6.71 -14.08 -2.15
CA GLN A 25 -6.02 -14.29 -3.43
C GLN A 25 -6.70 -13.56 -4.59
N GLU A 26 -8.00 -13.34 -4.50
CA GLU A 26 -8.80 -12.71 -5.55
C GLU A 26 -8.98 -11.20 -5.38
N LYS A 27 -8.56 -10.64 -4.25
CA LYS A 27 -8.65 -9.20 -4.02
C LYS A 27 -7.78 -8.45 -5.02
N ILE A 28 -8.31 -7.34 -5.54
CA ILE A 28 -7.58 -6.51 -6.50
C ILE A 28 -6.75 -5.47 -5.75
N VAL A 29 -5.46 -5.44 -6.03
CA VAL A 29 -4.57 -4.38 -5.56
C VAL A 29 -4.62 -3.25 -6.58
N HIS A 30 -5.19 -2.13 -6.19
CA HIS A 30 -5.42 -1.00 -7.08
C HIS A 30 -4.23 -0.06 -7.16
N GLN A 31 -3.48 0.09 -6.07
CA GLN A 31 -2.31 0.96 -6.01
C GLN A 31 -1.23 0.34 -5.15
N LYS A 32 0.00 0.76 -5.39
CA LYS A 32 1.18 0.29 -4.66
C LYS A 32 2.02 1.49 -4.27
N PHE A 33 2.37 1.57 -2.99
CA PHE A 33 3.29 2.58 -2.47
C PHE A 33 4.55 1.89 -1.95
N PHE A 34 5.67 2.61 -1.94
CA PHE A 34 6.91 2.04 -1.42
C PHE A 34 7.80 3.11 -0.77
N LEU A 35 8.64 2.68 0.15
CA LEU A 35 9.66 3.50 0.80
C LEU A 35 10.77 2.56 1.27
N GLY A 36 11.93 2.59 0.59
CA GLY A 36 13.00 1.65 0.90
C GLY A 36 12.53 0.20 0.74
N SER A 37 12.66 -0.59 1.81
CA SER A 37 12.21 -1.98 1.82
C SER A 37 10.72 -2.16 2.12
N TRP A 38 10.02 -1.06 2.48
CA TRP A 38 8.59 -1.10 2.78
C TRP A 38 7.77 -0.98 1.51
N THR A 39 6.70 -1.78 1.43
CA THR A 39 5.74 -1.72 0.34
C THR A 39 4.33 -1.84 0.89
N TRP A 40 3.42 -1.00 0.39
CA TRP A 40 2.00 -1.02 0.75
C TRP A 40 1.19 -1.35 -0.49
N TYR A 41 0.44 -2.46 -0.42
CA TYR A 41 -0.46 -2.90 -1.49
C TYR A 41 -1.88 -2.54 -1.10
N VAL A 42 -2.51 -1.65 -1.86
CA VAL A 42 -3.77 -1.01 -1.48
C VAL A 42 -4.96 -1.69 -2.14
N VAL A 43 -5.93 -2.11 -1.32
CA VAL A 43 -7.13 -2.80 -1.79
C VAL A 43 -8.39 -1.95 -1.60
N GLU A 44 -8.53 -1.24 -0.48
CA GLU A 44 -9.71 -0.44 -0.15
C GLU A 44 -9.30 0.93 0.36
N TYR A 45 -10.22 1.91 0.28
CA TYR A 45 -9.96 3.26 0.78
C TYR A 45 -11.22 3.93 1.28
N SER A 46 -11.12 4.65 2.42
CA SER A 46 -12.15 5.54 2.93
C SER A 46 -11.70 7.00 2.76
N PRO A 47 -12.35 7.78 1.89
CA PRO A 47 -12.02 9.21 1.77
C PRO A 47 -12.36 10.00 3.03
N GLU A 48 -13.40 9.61 3.77
CA GLU A 48 -13.79 10.28 4.99
C GLU A 48 -12.75 10.12 6.10
N GLU A 49 -12.23 8.91 6.26
CA GLU A 49 -11.25 8.59 7.30
C GLU A 49 -9.82 8.73 6.80
N ARG A 50 -9.63 8.90 5.49
CA ARG A 50 -8.32 8.91 4.82
C ARG A 50 -7.51 7.68 5.21
N LEU A 51 -8.18 6.52 5.13
CA LEU A 51 -7.67 5.25 5.61
C LEU A 51 -7.71 4.22 4.50
N PHE A 52 -6.59 3.55 4.29
CA PHE A 52 -6.47 2.42 3.36
C PHE A 52 -6.62 1.10 4.09
N PHE A 53 -7.07 0.08 3.38
CA PHE A 53 -6.91 -1.31 3.77
C PHE A 53 -6.09 -2.04 2.71
N GLY A 54 -5.15 -2.84 3.15
CA GLY A 54 -4.31 -3.62 2.26
C GLY A 54 -3.23 -4.39 3.00
N PHE A 55 -2.19 -4.76 2.26
CA PHE A 55 -1.08 -5.53 2.81
C PHE A 55 0.17 -4.66 2.92
N THR A 56 0.78 -4.65 4.09
CA THR A 56 2.05 -3.96 4.34
C THR A 56 3.17 -4.98 4.40
N GLU A 57 4.12 -4.87 3.47
CA GLU A 57 5.32 -5.68 3.42
C GLU A 57 6.48 -4.85 3.94
N SER A 58 7.03 -5.23 5.09
CA SER A 58 8.08 -4.43 5.73
C SER A 58 9.48 -4.64 5.16
N GLY A 59 9.69 -5.76 4.47
CA GLY A 59 11.04 -6.15 4.04
C GLY A 59 11.90 -6.71 5.17
N LEU A 60 11.37 -6.78 6.40
CA LEU A 60 12.09 -7.31 7.57
C LEU A 60 11.75 -8.78 7.83
N GLY A 61 10.94 -9.37 6.96
CA GLY A 61 10.54 -10.76 7.05
C GLY A 61 9.03 -10.92 7.20
N PRO A 62 8.52 -12.16 7.06
CA PRO A 62 7.08 -12.42 7.09
C PRO A 62 6.40 -12.01 8.40
N ASP A 63 7.11 -12.10 9.52
CA ASP A 63 6.55 -11.77 10.84
C ASP A 63 6.27 -10.29 11.03
N CYS A 64 6.84 -9.44 10.16
CA CYS A 64 6.68 -7.98 10.21
C CYS A 64 5.77 -7.48 9.09
N SER A 65 5.09 -8.38 8.41
CA SER A 65 4.24 -8.04 7.26
C SER A 65 2.82 -8.52 7.54
N GLU A 66 1.82 -7.67 7.30
CA GLU A 66 0.43 -8.00 7.67
C GLU A 66 -0.60 -7.27 6.82
N TRP A 67 -1.79 -7.87 6.77
CA TRP A 67 -3.01 -7.21 6.30
C TRP A 67 -3.53 -6.29 7.39
N GLY A 68 -4.00 -5.11 7.01
CA GLY A 68 -4.57 -4.18 7.97
C GLY A 68 -4.77 -2.79 7.38
N TYR A 69 -5.01 -1.86 8.27
CA TYR A 69 -5.31 -0.48 7.91
C TYR A 69 -4.07 0.39 8.04
N PHE A 70 -3.93 1.37 7.14
CA PHE A 70 -2.86 2.35 7.23
C PHE A 70 -3.33 3.71 6.74
N SER A 71 -2.85 4.76 7.40
CA SER A 71 -3.30 6.12 7.18
C SER A 71 -2.65 6.74 5.95
N PHE A 72 -3.47 7.36 5.09
CA PHE A 72 -2.97 8.14 3.96
C PHE A 72 -2.13 9.33 4.46
N ASP A 73 -2.61 10.03 5.50
CA ASP A 73 -1.87 11.16 6.05
C ASP A 73 -0.50 10.75 6.60
N ASP A 74 -0.41 9.57 7.22
CA ASP A 74 0.88 9.05 7.68
C ASP A 74 1.82 8.77 6.51
N LEU A 75 1.31 8.19 5.43
CA LEU A 75 2.09 7.93 4.22
C LEU A 75 2.57 9.22 3.56
N LEU A 76 1.76 10.27 3.60
CA LEU A 76 2.13 11.57 3.04
C LEU A 76 3.33 12.19 3.77
N GLN A 77 3.50 11.86 5.05
CA GLN A 77 4.49 12.48 5.92
C GLN A 77 5.69 11.59 6.22
N VAL A 78 5.61 10.29 5.96
CA VAL A 78 6.68 9.36 6.34
C VAL A 78 7.96 9.66 5.58
N LYS A 79 9.08 9.64 6.31
CA LYS A 79 10.42 9.86 5.76
C LYS A 79 11.38 8.86 6.38
N ALA A 80 12.40 8.50 5.62
CA ALA A 80 13.45 7.61 6.08
C ALA A 80 14.82 8.17 5.71
N PRO A 81 15.86 7.93 6.54
CA PRO A 81 17.21 8.34 6.17
C PRO A 81 17.73 7.49 5.02
N LEU A 82 18.50 8.11 4.12
CA LEU A 82 19.16 7.39 3.03
C LEU A 82 20.23 6.46 3.58
N THR A 83 20.90 6.88 4.67
CA THR A 83 21.89 6.08 5.37
C THR A 83 21.54 6.05 6.86
N PRO A 84 21.88 4.97 7.59
CA PRO A 84 21.60 4.88 9.02
C PRO A 84 22.18 6.08 9.78
N GLY A 85 21.34 6.76 10.55
CA GLY A 85 21.74 7.94 11.34
C GLY A 85 21.92 9.21 10.54
N GLY A 86 21.71 9.18 9.24
CA GLY A 86 21.81 10.36 8.37
C GLY A 86 20.52 11.18 8.32
N PRO A 87 20.54 12.30 7.57
CA PRO A 87 19.34 13.12 7.39
C PRO A 87 18.24 12.35 6.65
N ALA A 88 16.98 12.66 6.95
CA ALA A 88 15.85 12.06 6.24
C ALA A 88 15.79 12.62 4.82
N VAL A 89 15.91 11.74 3.82
CA VAL A 89 15.94 12.13 2.41
C VAL A 89 15.02 11.26 1.53
N LEU A 90 14.46 10.15 2.08
CA LEU A 90 13.53 9.29 1.38
C LEU A 90 12.11 9.58 1.83
N GLU A 91 11.19 9.64 0.87
CA GLU A 91 9.75 9.74 1.11
C GLU A 91 9.06 8.53 0.49
N ALA A 92 7.85 8.25 0.95
CA ALA A 92 7.02 7.27 0.25
C ALA A 92 6.75 7.74 -1.18
N ASP A 93 6.69 6.80 -2.10
CA ASP A 93 6.40 7.06 -3.50
C ASP A 93 5.33 6.10 -3.97
N ARG A 94 4.60 6.52 -5.00
CA ARG A 94 3.63 5.65 -5.66
C ARG A 94 4.26 5.06 -6.91
N ASP A 95 4.03 3.76 -7.13
CA ASP A 95 4.38 3.13 -8.38
C ASP A 95 3.40 3.58 -9.46
N ILE A 96 3.79 4.57 -10.26
CA ILE A 96 2.94 5.16 -11.29
C ILE A 96 2.69 4.23 -12.48
N HIS A 97 3.44 3.14 -12.56
CA HIS A 97 3.28 2.12 -13.61
C HIS A 97 2.43 0.94 -13.15
N TRP A 98 1.93 1.01 -11.92
CA TRP A 98 1.12 -0.07 -11.37
C TRP A 98 -0.22 -0.15 -12.09
N GLU A 99 -0.57 -1.36 -12.52
CA GLU A 99 -1.88 -1.67 -13.06
C GLU A 99 -2.64 -2.55 -12.07
N PRO A 100 -3.92 -2.27 -11.79
CA PRO A 100 -4.71 -3.08 -10.88
C PRO A 100 -4.67 -4.56 -11.27
N ARG A 101 -4.42 -5.43 -10.29
CA ARG A 101 -4.33 -6.87 -10.49
C ARG A 101 -4.63 -7.61 -9.20
N ALA A 102 -5.04 -8.87 -9.32
CA ALA A 102 -5.34 -9.70 -8.17
C ALA A 102 -4.07 -10.05 -7.40
N VAL A 103 -4.21 -10.28 -6.10
CA VAL A 103 -3.11 -10.70 -5.22
C VAL A 103 -2.37 -11.91 -5.82
N LYS A 104 -3.11 -12.90 -6.32
CA LYS A 104 -2.51 -14.10 -6.92
C LYS A 104 -1.63 -13.82 -8.13
N ASP A 105 -1.81 -12.68 -8.78
CA ASP A 105 -1.05 -12.29 -9.98
C ASP A 105 0.13 -11.39 -9.65
N ILE A 106 0.37 -11.12 -8.38
CA ILE A 106 1.51 -10.33 -7.90
C ILE A 106 2.59 -11.32 -7.44
N PRO A 107 3.73 -11.43 -8.15
CA PRO A 107 4.73 -12.45 -7.82
C PRO A 107 5.19 -12.44 -6.36
N GLU A 108 5.34 -11.25 -5.77
CA GLU A 108 5.80 -11.10 -4.38
C GLU A 108 4.79 -11.60 -3.36
N LEU A 109 3.51 -11.70 -3.75
CA LEU A 109 2.41 -12.09 -2.86
C LEU A 109 1.80 -13.45 -3.21
N ALA A 110 1.99 -13.91 -4.44
CA ALA A 110 1.36 -15.13 -4.91
C ALA A 110 1.75 -16.33 -4.04
N GLY A 111 0.75 -17.10 -3.64
CA GLY A 111 0.95 -18.29 -2.82
C GLY A 111 1.18 -18.04 -1.34
N ARG A 112 1.15 -16.79 -0.87
CA ARG A 112 1.40 -16.46 0.55
C ARG A 112 0.15 -16.51 1.42
N PHE A 113 -1.04 -16.44 0.82
CA PHE A 113 -2.29 -16.31 1.58
C PHE A 113 -3.34 -17.34 1.13
#